data_4d03e4d06be72637ef02501ea4d0ef59
#
_entry.id   4d03e4d06be72637ef02501ea4d0ef59
#
_cell.length_a   1.000
_cell.length_b   1.000
_cell.length_c   1.000
_cell.angle_alpha   90.00
_cell.angle_beta   90.00
_cell.angle_gamma   90.00
#
_symmetry.space_group_name_H-M   'P 1'
#
loop_
_entity.id
_entity.type
_entity.pdbx_description
1 polymer ?
#
loop_
_entity_poly.entity_id
_entity_poly.type
_entity_poly.pdbx_seq_one_letter_code
_entity_poly.pdbx_strand_id
1 'polypeptide(L)'
;MSLSSSPRTPQNTNQKRSQKQPIPPTLPRIGAHIAAKGEETPLGRKRRARKINRALAEAYPGAHCELDFQNPLELLVATVLSAQCTDKRVNAVTPALFRRYPTAVDYAEANIEDVEQIIKSTGFYRSKAKS
;
A
#
# COMPACT_ATOMS: atom_id res chain seq x y z
N MET A 1 29.73 42.76 33.55
CA MET A 1 29.33 41.42 33.99
C MET A 1 27.91 41.15 33.50
N SER A 2 27.71 40.47 32.40
CA SER A 2 26.41 40.01 31.94
C SER A 2 26.59 38.75 31.11
N LEU A 3 26.21 37.64 31.70
CA LEU A 3 26.28 36.29 31.09
C LEU A 3 25.02 36.09 30.26
N SER A 4 25.17 36.06 28.94
CA SER A 4 24.12 35.69 28.02
C SER A 4 24.06 34.16 27.90
N SER A 5 23.00 33.55 28.43
CA SER A 5 22.72 32.14 28.32
C SER A 5 21.84 31.90 27.10
N SER A 6 22.38 31.29 26.04
CA SER A 6 21.60 30.80 24.91
C SER A 6 20.84 29.52 25.25
N PRO A 7 19.55 29.35 24.90
CA PRO A 7 18.83 28.11 25.11
C PRO A 7 19.21 27.05 24.08
N ARG A 8 19.54 25.86 24.54
CA ARG A 8 19.77 24.68 23.69
C ARG A 8 18.47 24.17 23.10
N THR A 9 18.43 24.05 21.80
CA THR A 9 17.38 23.39 21.05
C THR A 9 17.38 21.88 21.32
N PRO A 10 16.26 21.24 21.67
CA PRO A 10 16.21 19.79 21.81
C PRO A 10 16.31 19.11 20.45
N GLN A 11 17.33 18.28 20.29
CA GLN A 11 17.49 17.41 19.12
C GLN A 11 16.41 16.32 19.14
N ASN A 12 15.53 16.37 18.15
CA ASN A 12 14.50 15.34 17.91
C ASN A 12 15.14 14.09 17.30
N THR A 13 15.60 13.19 18.15
CA THR A 13 16.07 11.85 17.75
C THR A 13 14.92 10.87 17.65
N ASN A 14 14.09 11.01 16.64
CA ASN A 14 13.11 9.98 16.31
C ASN A 14 13.40 9.37 14.92
N GLN A 15 14.61 8.82 14.77
CA GLN A 15 14.90 7.86 13.71
C GLN A 15 14.27 6.51 14.11
N LYS A 16 12.99 6.34 13.83
CA LYS A 16 12.41 4.99 13.73
C LYS A 16 13.07 4.31 12.53
N ARG A 17 14.15 3.57 12.82
CA ARG A 17 14.70 2.57 11.92
C ARG A 17 13.55 1.66 11.50
N SER A 18 13.23 1.68 10.21
CA SER A 18 12.42 0.66 9.57
C SER A 18 13.12 -0.68 9.81
N GLN A 19 12.69 -1.40 10.82
CA GLN A 19 13.19 -2.75 11.09
C GLN A 19 12.66 -3.63 9.97
N LYS A 20 13.54 -3.87 8.98
CA LYS A 20 13.35 -4.90 7.97
C LYS A 20 13.17 -6.22 8.72
N GLN A 21 11.94 -6.73 8.80
CA GLN A 21 11.67 -8.00 9.44
C GLN A 21 12.51 -9.09 8.77
N PRO A 22 13.21 -9.93 9.53
CA PRO A 22 13.99 -11.01 8.96
C PRO A 22 13.06 -11.96 8.22
N ILE A 23 13.37 -12.26 6.97
CA ILE A 23 12.67 -13.27 6.17
C ILE A 23 12.82 -14.62 6.92
N PRO A 24 11.72 -15.29 7.28
CA PRO A 24 11.81 -16.57 7.98
C PRO A 24 12.59 -17.57 7.13
N PRO A 25 13.52 -18.33 7.73
CA PRO A 25 14.53 -19.10 7.00
C PRO A 25 14.00 -20.27 6.17
N THR A 26 12.70 -20.61 6.24
CA THR A 26 12.13 -21.68 5.42
C THR A 26 10.62 -21.49 5.27
N LEU A 27 10.20 -20.89 4.15
CA LEU A 27 8.81 -21.08 3.72
C LEU A 27 8.61 -22.57 3.43
N PRO A 28 7.56 -23.23 3.95
CA PRO A 28 7.23 -24.57 3.57
C PRO A 28 7.13 -24.63 2.04
N ARG A 29 7.77 -25.62 1.41
CA ARG A 29 7.69 -25.81 -0.05
C ARG A 29 6.24 -26.11 -0.45
N ILE A 30 5.47 -25.05 -0.68
CA ILE A 30 4.07 -25.12 -1.11
C ILE A 30 3.98 -25.53 -2.60
N GLY A 31 5.10 -25.58 -3.30
CA GLY A 31 5.17 -25.76 -4.75
C GLY A 31 5.31 -27.19 -5.29
N ALA A 32 5.45 -28.22 -4.45
CA ALA A 32 5.77 -29.57 -4.95
C ALA A 32 4.57 -30.36 -5.55
N HIS A 33 3.34 -29.85 -5.49
CA HIS A 33 2.14 -30.54 -5.97
C HIS A 33 1.28 -29.76 -6.96
N ILE A 34 1.82 -28.73 -7.62
CA ILE A 34 1.12 -28.07 -8.73
C ILE A 34 1.57 -28.70 -10.07
N ALA A 35 1.67 -30.03 -10.11
CA ALA A 35 1.80 -30.75 -11.37
C ALA A 35 0.44 -31.26 -11.80
N ALA A 36 -0.11 -30.60 -12.80
CA ALA A 36 -1.01 -31.14 -13.83
C ALA A 36 -1.86 -32.35 -13.45
N LYS A 37 -3.09 -32.13 -13.00
CA LYS A 37 -4.20 -33.08 -13.24
C LYS A 37 -5.53 -32.39 -13.06
N GLY A 38 -6.23 -32.16 -14.19
CA GLY A 38 -7.65 -31.84 -14.20
C GLY A 38 -8.02 -30.47 -13.63
N GLU A 39 -9.12 -29.92 -14.07
CA GLU A 39 -9.71 -28.71 -13.48
C GLU A 39 -9.97 -28.94 -11.98
N GLU A 40 -9.36 -28.09 -11.16
CA GLU A 40 -9.55 -28.13 -9.71
C GLU A 40 -11.03 -27.83 -9.37
N THR A 41 -11.66 -28.69 -8.59
CA THR A 41 -13.05 -28.48 -8.17
C THR A 41 -13.18 -27.19 -7.34
N PRO A 42 -14.33 -26.50 -7.35
CA PRO A 42 -14.56 -25.30 -6.55
C PRO A 42 -14.28 -25.53 -5.05
N LEU A 43 -14.60 -26.70 -4.53
CA LEU A 43 -14.30 -27.08 -3.14
C LEU A 43 -12.81 -27.27 -2.91
N GLY A 44 -12.10 -27.89 -3.85
CA GLY A 44 -10.64 -28.05 -3.81
C GLY A 44 -9.93 -26.70 -3.76
N ARG A 45 -10.32 -25.77 -4.64
CA ARG A 45 -9.81 -24.39 -4.67
C ARG A 45 -10.04 -23.67 -3.34
N LYS A 46 -11.24 -23.77 -2.77
CA LYS A 46 -11.57 -23.15 -1.48
C LYS A 46 -10.73 -23.71 -0.33
N ARG A 47 -10.51 -25.04 -0.31
CA ARG A 47 -9.65 -25.70 0.70
C ARG A 47 -8.18 -25.25 0.56
N ARG A 48 -7.67 -25.19 -0.66
CA ARG A 48 -6.30 -24.73 -0.94
C ARG A 48 -6.11 -23.26 -0.54
N ALA A 49 -7.03 -22.40 -0.91
CA ALA A 49 -6.98 -20.97 -0.54
C ALA A 49 -6.94 -20.78 1.00
N ARG A 50 -7.77 -21.51 1.75
CA ARG A 50 -7.76 -21.47 3.21
C ARG A 50 -6.44 -21.94 3.81
N LYS A 51 -5.83 -23.00 3.24
CA LYS A 51 -4.54 -23.51 3.69
C LYS A 51 -3.43 -22.49 3.44
N ILE A 52 -3.41 -21.85 2.26
CA ILE A 52 -2.46 -20.79 1.93
C ILE A 52 -2.63 -19.60 2.87
N ASN A 53 -3.86 -19.14 3.07
CA ASN A 53 -4.13 -18.01 3.95
C ASN A 53 -3.67 -18.26 5.39
N ARG A 54 -3.89 -19.47 5.92
CA ARG A 54 -3.41 -19.83 7.25
C ARG A 54 -1.88 -19.81 7.33
N ALA A 55 -1.19 -20.41 6.34
CA ALA A 55 0.26 -20.42 6.30
C ALA A 55 0.86 -19.01 6.19
N LEU A 56 0.22 -18.11 5.42
CA LEU A 56 0.62 -16.69 5.34
C LEU A 56 0.40 -15.96 6.66
N ALA A 57 -0.73 -16.17 7.33
CA ALA A 57 -1.01 -15.56 8.63
C ALA A 57 -0.03 -16.01 9.72
N GLU A 58 0.41 -17.28 9.69
CA GLU A 58 1.44 -17.80 10.59
C GLU A 58 2.83 -17.23 10.27
N ALA A 59 3.17 -17.11 8.99
CA ALA A 59 4.48 -16.60 8.56
C ALA A 59 4.61 -15.07 8.72
N TYR A 60 3.51 -14.33 8.58
CA TYR A 60 3.47 -12.87 8.58
C TYR A 60 2.35 -12.32 9.47
N PRO A 61 2.41 -12.53 10.80
CA PRO A 61 1.33 -12.16 11.70
C PRO A 61 1.08 -10.65 11.80
N GLY A 62 2.07 -9.84 11.44
CA GLY A 62 1.97 -8.37 11.43
C GLY A 62 1.67 -7.77 10.04
N ALA A 63 1.35 -8.60 9.04
CA ALA A 63 1.07 -8.08 7.70
C ALA A 63 -0.23 -7.28 7.67
N HIS A 64 -0.14 -6.06 7.19
CA HIS A 64 -1.27 -5.15 7.00
C HIS A 64 -1.08 -4.33 5.72
N CYS A 65 -2.11 -3.64 5.30
CA CYS A 65 -2.02 -2.72 4.18
C CYS A 65 -1.31 -1.44 4.63
N GLU A 66 -0.24 -1.06 3.95
CA GLU A 66 0.52 0.17 4.23
C GLU A 66 -0.10 1.41 3.57
N LEU A 67 -1.10 1.23 2.70
CA LEU A 67 -1.83 2.35 2.09
C LEU A 67 -2.86 2.91 3.06
N ASP A 68 -2.95 4.26 3.12
CA ASP A 68 -3.95 4.96 3.92
C ASP A 68 -5.27 5.07 3.14
N PHE A 69 -6.35 4.53 3.70
CA PHE A 69 -7.70 4.59 3.13
C PHE A 69 -8.76 4.49 4.22
N GLN A 70 -9.95 5.04 3.95
CA GLN A 70 -11.09 5.00 4.87
C GLN A 70 -12.27 4.19 4.32
N ASN A 71 -12.31 3.95 3.01
CA ASN A 71 -13.39 3.24 2.34
C ASN A 71 -12.87 2.44 1.13
N PRO A 72 -13.69 1.54 0.54
CA PRO A 72 -13.26 0.70 -0.60
C PRO A 72 -12.87 1.49 -1.86
N LEU A 73 -13.49 2.65 -2.13
CA LEU A 73 -13.14 3.49 -3.27
C LEU A 73 -11.73 4.06 -3.10
N GLU A 74 -11.43 4.58 -1.93
CA GLU A 74 -10.09 5.10 -1.61
C GLU A 74 -9.02 4.01 -1.71
N LEU A 75 -9.32 2.79 -1.21
CA LEU A 75 -8.40 1.66 -1.36
C LEU A 75 -8.15 1.31 -2.82
N LEU A 76 -9.20 1.29 -3.66
CA LEU A 76 -9.07 1.02 -5.09
C LEU A 76 -8.17 2.06 -5.76
N VAL A 77 -8.43 3.34 -5.53
CA VAL A 77 -7.64 4.44 -6.09
C VAL A 77 -6.20 4.40 -5.60
N ALA A 78 -5.97 4.22 -4.29
CA ALA A 78 -4.63 4.10 -3.73
C ALA A 78 -3.87 2.91 -4.33
N THR A 79 -4.55 1.77 -4.57
CA THR A 79 -3.97 0.58 -5.21
C THR A 79 -3.54 0.87 -6.66
N VAL A 80 -4.36 1.57 -7.44
CA VAL A 80 -3.98 2.01 -8.80
C VAL A 80 -2.74 2.92 -8.73
N LEU A 81 -2.71 3.86 -7.79
CA LEU A 81 -1.58 4.78 -7.61
C LEU A 81 -0.30 4.07 -7.14
N SER A 82 -0.40 2.96 -6.41
CA SER A 82 0.75 2.23 -5.89
C SER A 82 1.54 1.45 -6.95
N ALA A 83 0.98 1.28 -8.15
CA ALA A 83 1.68 0.63 -9.24
C ALA A 83 3.02 1.33 -9.54
N GLN A 84 4.15 0.63 -9.33
CA GLN A 84 5.52 1.15 -9.48
C GLN A 84 5.78 2.45 -8.69
N CYS A 85 5.14 2.59 -7.54
CA CYS A 85 5.29 3.71 -6.64
C CYS A 85 5.36 3.22 -5.20
N THR A 86 6.07 3.93 -4.33
CA THR A 86 6.14 3.57 -2.91
C THR A 86 4.87 3.99 -2.18
N ASP A 87 4.42 3.19 -1.20
CA ASP A 87 3.24 3.50 -0.38
C ASP A 87 3.38 4.87 0.31
N LYS A 88 4.57 5.19 0.79
CA LYS A 88 4.86 6.53 1.36
C LYS A 88 4.54 7.67 0.38
N ARG A 89 4.85 7.51 -0.90
CA ARG A 89 4.55 8.53 -1.92
C ARG A 89 3.06 8.58 -2.23
N VAL A 90 2.40 7.42 -2.29
CA VAL A 90 0.95 7.34 -2.48
C VAL A 90 0.23 8.04 -1.32
N ASN A 91 0.57 7.69 -0.08
CA ASN A 91 -0.02 8.28 1.13
C ASN A 91 0.22 9.80 1.27
N ALA A 92 1.27 10.33 0.62
CA ALA A 92 1.49 11.77 0.57
C ALA A 92 0.56 12.50 -0.42
N VAL A 93 0.03 11.80 -1.43
CA VAL A 93 -0.80 12.38 -2.51
C VAL A 93 -2.29 12.16 -2.27
N THR A 94 -2.66 10.99 -1.76
CA THR A 94 -4.07 10.57 -1.59
C THR A 94 -4.94 11.51 -0.76
N PRO A 95 -4.46 12.18 0.32
CA PRO A 95 -5.31 13.09 1.10
C PRO A 95 -5.84 14.28 0.29
N ALA A 96 -5.04 14.82 -0.63
CA ALA A 96 -5.47 15.90 -1.50
C ALA A 96 -6.46 15.40 -2.56
N LEU A 97 -6.18 14.22 -3.12
CA LEU A 97 -7.02 13.58 -4.15
C LEU A 97 -8.40 13.21 -3.59
N PHE A 98 -8.47 12.53 -2.44
CA PHE A 98 -9.72 12.08 -1.81
C PHE A 98 -10.58 13.24 -1.32
N ARG A 99 -9.97 14.35 -0.90
CA ARG A 99 -10.70 15.57 -0.54
C ARG A 99 -11.32 16.25 -1.76
N ARG A 100 -10.64 16.19 -2.89
CA ARG A 100 -11.12 16.80 -4.14
C ARG A 100 -12.20 15.97 -4.82
N TYR A 101 -12.08 14.63 -4.75
CA TYR A 101 -12.96 13.65 -5.39
C TYR A 101 -13.41 12.57 -4.39
N PRO A 102 -14.37 12.89 -3.49
CA PRO A 102 -14.78 11.98 -2.42
C PRO A 102 -15.63 10.80 -2.90
N THR A 103 -16.25 10.87 -4.08
CA THR A 103 -17.15 9.83 -4.60
C THR A 103 -16.74 9.35 -5.99
N ALA A 104 -17.25 8.19 -6.39
CA ALA A 104 -17.02 7.65 -7.73
C ALA A 104 -17.61 8.55 -8.84
N VAL A 105 -18.67 9.30 -8.55
CA VAL A 105 -19.26 10.27 -9.49
C VAL A 105 -18.29 11.43 -9.71
N ASP A 106 -17.67 11.94 -8.64
CA ASP A 106 -16.69 13.02 -8.74
C ASP A 106 -15.50 12.62 -9.63
N TYR A 107 -15.04 11.35 -9.55
CA TYR A 107 -14.00 10.84 -10.45
C TYR A 107 -14.49 10.74 -11.89
N ALA A 108 -15.72 10.29 -12.11
CA ALA A 108 -16.28 10.15 -13.47
C ALA A 108 -16.45 11.50 -14.17
N GLU A 109 -16.72 12.57 -13.41
CA GLU A 109 -16.89 13.93 -13.91
C GLU A 109 -15.59 14.77 -13.83
N ALA A 110 -14.51 14.20 -13.30
CA ALA A 110 -13.25 14.91 -13.08
C ALA A 110 -12.60 15.33 -14.41
N ASN A 111 -12.04 16.54 -14.41
CA ASN A 111 -11.12 16.92 -15.46
C ASN A 111 -9.82 16.09 -15.30
N ILE A 112 -9.43 15.37 -16.35
CA ILE A 112 -8.29 14.47 -16.32
C ILE A 112 -6.97 15.22 -16.05
N GLU A 113 -6.81 16.44 -16.54
CA GLU A 113 -5.64 17.27 -16.33
C GLU A 113 -5.47 17.66 -14.87
N ASP A 114 -6.57 17.93 -14.16
CA ASP A 114 -6.56 18.26 -12.72
C ASP A 114 -6.13 17.03 -11.90
N VAL A 115 -6.65 15.84 -12.24
CA VAL A 115 -6.24 14.59 -11.62
C VAL A 115 -4.74 14.34 -11.86
N GLU A 116 -4.28 14.49 -13.11
CA GLU A 116 -2.87 14.34 -13.48
C GLU A 116 -1.95 15.26 -12.67
N GLN A 117 -2.34 16.50 -12.44
CA GLN A 117 -1.55 17.45 -11.64
C GLN A 117 -1.41 16.99 -10.19
N ILE A 118 -2.51 16.52 -9.58
CA ILE A 118 -2.49 16.04 -8.20
C ILE A 118 -1.59 14.81 -8.04
N ILE A 119 -1.71 13.82 -8.95
CA ILE A 119 -1.00 12.55 -8.86
C ILE A 119 0.37 12.53 -9.54
N LYS A 120 0.83 13.63 -10.11
CA LYS A 120 2.04 13.74 -10.94
C LYS A 120 3.27 13.09 -10.30
N SER A 121 3.43 13.22 -9.00
CA SER A 121 4.58 12.69 -8.26
C SER A 121 4.58 11.18 -8.08
N THR A 122 3.49 10.47 -8.43
CA THR A 122 3.41 9.01 -8.30
C THR A 122 4.03 8.23 -9.47
N GLY A 123 4.50 8.94 -10.52
CA GLY A 123 4.99 8.33 -11.75
C GLY A 123 3.88 7.70 -12.60
N PHE A 124 4.11 7.58 -13.90
CA PHE A 124 3.12 7.06 -14.87
C PHE A 124 1.73 7.68 -14.74
N TYR A 125 1.67 8.94 -14.25
CA TYR A 125 0.46 9.61 -13.82
C TYR A 125 -0.60 9.70 -14.93
N ARG A 126 -0.20 9.88 -16.21
CA ARG A 126 -1.14 9.90 -17.33
C ARG A 126 -1.89 8.60 -17.54
N SER A 127 -1.19 7.46 -17.40
CA SER A 127 -1.85 6.14 -17.47
C SER A 127 -2.74 5.91 -16.26
N LYS A 128 -2.28 6.29 -15.07
CA LYS A 128 -3.04 6.16 -13.83
C LYS A 128 -4.29 7.02 -13.79
N ALA A 129 -4.24 8.24 -14.35
CA ALA A 129 -5.40 9.11 -14.43
C ALA A 129 -6.47 8.60 -15.42
N LYS A 130 -6.11 7.73 -16.36
CA LYS A 130 -7.03 7.12 -17.33
C LYS A 130 -7.63 5.80 -16.88
N SER A 131 -7.10 5.21 -15.79
CA SER A 131 -7.59 3.93 -15.25
C SER A 131 -8.89 4.09 -14.52
#